data_ea5e7779921056f28c045a274131bed1
#
_entry.id   ea5e7779921056f28c045a274131bed1
#
_cell.length_a   1.000
_cell.length_b   1.000
_cell.length_c   1.000
_cell.angle_alpha   90.00
_cell.angle_beta   90.00
_cell.angle_gamma   90.00
#
_symmetry.space_group_name_H-M   'P 1'
#
loop_
_entity.id
_entity.type
_entity.pdbx_description
1 polymer ?
#
loop_
_entity_poly.entity_id
_entity_poly.type
_entity_poly.pdbx_seq_one_letter_code
_entity_poly.pdbx_strand_id
1 'polypeptide(L)'
;MTNAFSDFAETMSRSSTSRNLPETPHYHRVAVLGGGEDARLIAALCLSEGADVTLFSAYGAELKSLRSSSGVTLRGAGPVGTYQVDRENVPSIKACAQLDEAVAAAEVIFLSGPVHKQRTYAMVLADHLSDGQVLVLAPGRSLGALETAWFLRIGGC
;
A
#
# COMPACT_ATOMS: atom_id res chain seq x y z
N MET A 1 4.09 33.97 -26.76
CA MET A 1 4.77 32.71 -26.36
C MET A 1 3.75 31.85 -25.66
N THR A 2 3.21 30.86 -26.37
CA THR A 2 2.33 29.84 -25.74
C THR A 2 3.17 29.02 -24.79
N ASN A 3 2.66 28.84 -23.58
CA ASN A 3 3.34 28.07 -22.57
C ASN A 3 3.16 26.57 -22.91
N ALA A 4 4.24 25.87 -23.21
CA ALA A 4 4.22 24.42 -23.54
C ALA A 4 3.44 23.56 -22.53
N PHE A 5 3.36 24.02 -21.29
CA PHE A 5 2.57 23.37 -20.24
C PHE A 5 1.06 23.54 -20.45
N SER A 6 0.63 24.72 -20.95
CA SER A 6 -0.79 24.96 -21.29
C SER A 6 -1.24 24.09 -22.45
N ASP A 7 -0.40 23.95 -23.47
CA ASP A 7 -0.69 23.13 -24.65
C ASP A 7 -0.75 21.63 -24.26
N PHE A 8 0.14 21.19 -23.37
CA PHE A 8 0.11 19.84 -22.80
C PHE A 8 -1.17 19.60 -21.99
N ALA A 9 -1.53 20.52 -21.09
CA ALA A 9 -2.72 20.41 -20.26
C ALA A 9 -4.00 20.36 -21.10
N GLU A 10 -4.08 21.19 -22.18
CA GLU A 10 -5.20 21.19 -23.09
C GLU A 10 -5.30 19.89 -23.92
N THR A 11 -4.17 19.35 -24.35
CA THR A 11 -4.11 18.05 -25.04
C THR A 11 -4.58 16.91 -24.13
N MET A 12 -4.15 16.91 -22.87
CA MET A 12 -4.58 15.93 -21.88
C MET A 12 -6.07 16.04 -21.56
N SER A 13 -6.60 17.27 -21.46
CA SER A 13 -8.04 17.51 -21.23
C SER A 13 -8.90 17.01 -22.39
N ARG A 14 -8.43 17.18 -23.61
CA ARG A 14 -9.13 16.69 -24.82
C ARG A 14 -9.07 15.17 -24.95
N SER A 15 -8.01 14.53 -24.46
CA SER A 15 -7.88 13.07 -24.48
C SER A 15 -8.74 12.36 -23.41
N SER A 16 -9.28 13.11 -22.45
CA SER A 16 -10.16 12.59 -21.40
C SER A 16 -11.61 12.35 -21.83
N THR A 17 -11.91 12.42 -23.15
CA THR A 17 -13.24 12.13 -23.68
C THR A 17 -13.63 10.69 -23.33
N SER A 18 -14.49 10.59 -22.33
CA SER A 18 -15.31 9.43 -21.94
C SER A 18 -14.88 8.08 -22.53
N ARG A 19 -13.74 7.57 -22.12
CA ARG A 19 -13.58 6.12 -22.08
C ARG A 19 -14.56 5.64 -21.04
N ASN A 20 -15.47 4.73 -21.40
CA ASN A 20 -16.11 3.87 -20.42
C ASN A 20 -15.01 3.12 -19.71
N LEU A 21 -14.43 3.74 -18.69
CA LEU A 21 -13.49 3.04 -17.82
C LEU A 21 -14.31 1.92 -17.19
N PRO A 22 -13.78 0.70 -17.17
CA PRO A 22 -14.42 -0.37 -16.39
C PRO A 22 -14.62 0.14 -14.98
N GLU A 23 -15.72 -0.26 -14.34
CA GLU A 23 -15.96 0.08 -12.94
C GLU A 23 -14.69 -0.16 -12.14
N THR A 24 -14.25 0.87 -11.43
CA THR A 24 -13.05 0.76 -10.60
C THR A 24 -13.32 -0.30 -9.55
N PRO A 25 -12.56 -1.39 -9.49
CA PRO A 25 -12.76 -2.40 -8.47
C PRO A 25 -12.59 -1.75 -7.10
N HIS A 26 -13.59 -1.92 -6.23
CA HIS A 26 -13.50 -1.49 -4.85
C HIS A 26 -12.80 -2.57 -4.04
N TYR A 27 -11.61 -2.27 -3.55
CA TYR A 27 -10.88 -3.14 -2.66
C TYR A 27 -11.16 -2.74 -1.21
N HIS A 28 -11.56 -3.70 -0.41
CA HIS A 28 -11.93 -3.44 0.98
C HIS A 28 -10.86 -3.86 1.98
N ARG A 29 -10.02 -4.83 1.64
CA ARG A 29 -9.01 -5.37 2.55
C ARG A 29 -7.61 -5.12 2.00
N VAL A 30 -6.85 -4.36 2.76
CA VAL A 30 -5.52 -3.90 2.36
C VAL A 30 -4.49 -4.35 3.38
N ALA A 31 -3.40 -4.95 2.89
CA ALA A 31 -2.21 -5.18 3.68
C ALA A 31 -1.11 -4.18 3.29
N VAL A 32 -0.46 -3.61 4.27
CA VAL A 32 0.71 -2.74 4.06
C VAL A 32 1.91 -3.37 4.73
N LEU A 33 2.91 -3.75 3.92
CA LEU A 33 4.13 -4.42 4.39
C LEU A 33 5.25 -3.41 4.55
N GLY A 34 5.64 -3.16 5.78
CA GLY A 34 6.65 -2.20 6.22
C GLY A 34 6.21 -1.43 7.45
N GLY A 35 7.15 -0.93 8.23
CA GLY A 35 6.85 -0.20 9.49
C GLY A 35 7.31 1.27 9.47
N GLY A 36 7.89 1.73 8.34
CA GLY A 36 8.36 3.09 8.17
C GLY A 36 7.25 4.13 7.97
N GLU A 37 7.63 5.37 7.77
CA GLU A 37 6.69 6.49 7.61
C GLU A 37 5.81 6.34 6.36
N ASP A 38 6.38 5.88 5.24
CA ASP A 38 5.64 5.63 4.00
C ASP A 38 4.56 4.55 4.20
N ALA A 39 4.87 3.48 4.91
CA ALA A 39 3.90 2.42 5.22
C ALA A 39 2.76 2.96 6.08
N ARG A 40 3.09 3.76 7.09
CA ARG A 40 2.09 4.39 7.96
C ARG A 40 1.20 5.37 7.20
N LEU A 41 1.79 6.15 6.28
CA LEU A 41 1.05 7.05 5.41
C LEU A 41 0.06 6.28 4.54
N ILE A 42 0.53 5.24 3.84
CA ILE A 42 -0.33 4.41 2.98
C ILE A 42 -1.45 3.77 3.79
N ALA A 43 -1.13 3.20 4.95
CA ALA A 43 -2.13 2.58 5.81
C ALA A 43 -3.20 3.57 6.27
N ALA A 44 -2.81 4.77 6.67
CA ALA A 44 -3.77 5.80 7.08
C ALA A 44 -4.62 6.33 5.91
N LEU A 45 -4.03 6.47 4.72
CA LEU A 45 -4.78 6.85 3.51
C LEU A 45 -5.80 5.77 3.13
N CYS A 46 -5.42 4.51 3.11
CA CYS A 46 -6.36 3.42 2.82
C CYS A 46 -7.49 3.35 3.86
N LEU A 47 -7.17 3.54 5.14
CA LEU A 47 -8.18 3.59 6.19
C LEU A 47 -9.13 4.79 6.03
N SER A 48 -8.63 5.95 5.56
CA SER A 48 -9.45 7.13 5.31
C SER A 48 -10.47 6.94 4.20
N GLU A 49 -10.18 6.03 3.26
CA GLU A 49 -11.08 5.63 2.16
C GLU A 49 -12.01 4.46 2.55
N GLY A 50 -11.99 4.06 3.83
CA GLY A 50 -12.89 3.05 4.36
C GLY A 50 -12.42 1.60 4.18
N ALA A 51 -11.16 1.37 3.86
CA ALA A 51 -10.61 0.01 3.77
C ALA A 51 -10.29 -0.56 5.16
N ASP A 52 -10.41 -1.86 5.29
CA ASP A 52 -9.85 -2.62 6.42
C ASP A 52 -8.35 -2.79 6.21
N VAL A 53 -7.55 -2.20 7.10
CA VAL A 53 -6.10 -2.10 6.89
C VAL A 53 -5.33 -2.91 7.92
N THR A 54 -4.46 -3.81 7.45
CA THR A 54 -3.47 -4.51 8.26
C THR A 54 -2.07 -3.99 7.90
N LEU A 55 -1.33 -3.52 8.89
CA LEU A 55 0.06 -3.10 8.73
C LEU A 55 0.99 -4.13 9.36
N PHE A 56 1.81 -4.73 8.54
CA PHE A 56 2.83 -5.70 8.96
C PHE A 56 4.20 -5.05 9.06
N SER A 57 4.94 -5.37 10.13
CA SER A 57 6.38 -5.13 10.17
C SER A 57 7.10 -6.33 10.78
N ALA A 58 8.20 -6.72 10.15
CA ALA A 58 9.12 -7.73 10.68
C ALA A 58 9.92 -7.23 11.91
N TYR A 59 9.88 -5.93 12.18
CA TYR A 59 10.61 -5.31 13.29
C TYR A 59 9.68 -5.00 14.47
N GLY A 60 9.82 -5.73 15.54
CA GLY A 60 9.00 -5.55 16.75
C GLY A 60 9.07 -4.14 17.35
N ALA A 61 10.21 -3.43 17.17
CA ALA A 61 10.36 -2.04 17.60
C ALA A 61 9.45 -1.07 16.83
N GLU A 62 9.25 -1.29 15.53
CA GLU A 62 8.36 -0.48 14.69
C GLU A 62 6.89 -0.69 15.09
N LEU A 63 6.49 -1.94 15.33
CA LEU A 63 5.13 -2.26 15.81
C LEU A 63 4.89 -1.70 17.22
N LYS A 64 5.87 -1.80 18.10
CA LYS A 64 5.79 -1.20 19.45
C LYS A 64 5.64 0.32 19.36
N SER A 65 6.42 0.97 18.52
CA SER A 65 6.31 2.40 18.26
C SER A 65 4.94 2.79 17.71
N LEU A 66 4.41 2.02 16.78
CA LEU A 66 3.09 2.25 16.18
C LEU A 66 1.98 2.11 17.25
N ARG A 67 2.01 1.07 18.07
CA ARG A 67 1.03 0.84 19.15
C ARG A 67 1.12 1.83 20.29
N SER A 68 2.32 2.32 20.59
CA SER A 68 2.52 3.31 21.66
C SER A 68 2.17 4.75 21.25
N SER A 69 2.03 5.01 19.95
CA SER A 69 1.57 6.28 19.45
C SER A 69 0.05 6.42 19.63
N SER A 70 -0.44 7.66 19.64
CA SER A 70 -1.89 7.94 19.66
C SER A 70 -2.58 7.58 18.33
N GLY A 71 -1.86 7.00 17.38
CA GLY A 71 -2.27 6.71 16.02
C GLY A 71 -1.38 7.38 14.98
N VAL A 72 -1.75 7.25 13.72
CA VAL A 72 -1.07 7.90 12.60
C VAL A 72 -1.78 9.20 12.28
N THR A 73 -1.08 10.33 12.41
CA THR A 73 -1.65 11.65 12.11
C THR A 73 -1.24 12.12 10.73
N LEU A 74 -2.23 12.31 9.86
CA LEU A 74 -2.06 12.90 8.53
C LEU A 74 -2.27 14.41 8.60
N ARG A 75 -1.41 15.17 7.90
CA ARG A 75 -1.47 16.62 7.77
C ARG A 75 -1.14 17.00 6.32
N GLY A 76 -1.71 18.07 5.83
CA GLY A 76 -1.40 18.62 4.51
C GLY A 76 -2.62 18.74 3.60
N ALA A 77 -2.43 18.67 2.30
CA ALA A 77 -3.45 18.86 1.27
C ALA A 77 -4.14 17.54 0.90
N GLY A 78 -4.68 16.82 1.83
CA GLY A 78 -5.36 15.53 1.63
C GLY A 78 -6.24 15.22 2.82
N PRO A 79 -6.55 13.95 3.07
CA PRO A 79 -7.24 13.55 4.29
C PRO A 79 -6.43 13.98 5.51
N VAL A 80 -7.05 14.77 6.38
CA VAL A 80 -6.43 15.26 7.61
C VAL A 80 -7.12 14.59 8.79
N GLY A 81 -6.33 14.02 9.71
CA GLY A 81 -6.89 13.36 10.87
C GLY A 81 -5.89 12.47 11.59
N THR A 82 -6.33 11.89 12.70
CA THR A 82 -5.57 10.86 13.42
C THR A 82 -6.28 9.53 13.31
N TYR A 83 -5.60 8.58 12.69
CA TYR A 83 -6.08 7.22 12.41
C TYR A 83 -5.57 6.28 13.50
N GLN A 84 -6.49 5.67 14.20
CA GLN A 84 -6.20 4.83 15.37
C GLN A 84 -5.50 3.52 14.97
N VAL A 85 -4.82 2.91 15.93
CA VAL A 85 -4.13 1.62 15.78
C VAL A 85 -4.62 0.66 16.85
N ASP A 86 -4.92 -0.59 16.46
CA ASP A 86 -5.38 -1.70 17.32
C ASP A 86 -6.52 -1.26 18.27
N ARG A 87 -7.54 -0.57 17.77
CA ARG A 87 -8.72 -0.18 18.55
C ARG A 87 -9.91 -1.04 18.16
N GLU A 88 -10.63 -1.48 19.18
CA GLU A 88 -11.89 -2.18 19.03
C GLU A 88 -13.04 -1.20 18.78
N ASN A 89 -14.03 -1.64 17.99
CA ASN A 89 -15.28 -0.91 17.70
C ASN A 89 -15.14 0.42 16.94
N VAL A 90 -13.96 0.71 16.40
CA VAL A 90 -13.72 1.84 15.52
C VAL A 90 -12.80 1.43 14.37
N PRO A 91 -12.94 2.04 13.18
CA PRO A 91 -11.99 1.80 12.10
C PRO A 91 -10.57 2.10 12.59
N SER A 92 -9.70 1.12 12.50
CA SER A 92 -8.31 1.27 12.97
C SER A 92 -7.35 0.42 12.15
N ILE A 93 -6.09 0.85 12.09
CA ILE A 93 -5.00 0.09 11.48
C ILE A 93 -4.68 -1.08 12.41
N LYS A 94 -4.81 -2.30 11.92
CA LYS A 94 -4.42 -3.51 12.65
C LYS A 94 -2.91 -3.71 12.51
N ALA A 95 -2.18 -3.62 13.62
CA ALA A 95 -0.74 -3.88 13.64
C ALA A 95 -0.47 -5.39 13.77
N CYS A 96 0.22 -5.98 12.80
CA CYS A 96 0.46 -7.41 12.71
C CYS A 96 1.97 -7.73 12.67
N ALA A 97 2.38 -8.77 13.40
CA ALA A 97 3.76 -9.27 13.40
C ALA A 97 3.95 -10.54 12.55
N GLN A 98 2.86 -11.11 12.04
CA GLN A 98 2.84 -12.34 11.25
C GLN A 98 2.49 -12.01 9.82
N LEU A 99 3.37 -12.40 8.88
CA LEU A 99 3.20 -12.07 7.45
C LEU A 99 2.00 -12.79 6.85
N ASP A 100 1.86 -14.06 7.14
CA ASP A 100 0.76 -14.92 6.70
C ASP A 100 -0.61 -14.37 7.12
N GLU A 101 -0.76 -13.98 8.37
CA GLU A 101 -1.99 -13.34 8.87
C GLU A 101 -2.28 -12.00 8.18
N ALA A 102 -1.24 -11.22 7.90
CA ALA A 102 -1.39 -9.91 7.30
C ALA A 102 -1.88 -10.00 5.86
N VAL A 103 -1.43 -10.99 5.08
CA VAL A 103 -1.73 -11.10 3.65
C VAL A 103 -2.87 -12.05 3.31
N ALA A 104 -3.23 -12.97 4.20
CA ALA A 104 -4.20 -14.04 3.92
C ALA A 104 -5.56 -13.54 3.41
N ALA A 105 -6.07 -12.45 3.97
CA ALA A 105 -7.36 -11.88 3.59
C ALA A 105 -7.25 -10.64 2.70
N ALA A 106 -6.04 -10.17 2.41
CA ALA A 106 -5.83 -8.94 1.67
C ALA A 106 -6.17 -9.10 0.18
N GLU A 107 -6.83 -8.12 -0.38
CA GLU A 107 -7.09 -8.00 -1.82
C GLU A 107 -5.99 -7.20 -2.50
N VAL A 108 -5.48 -6.18 -1.79
CA VAL A 108 -4.35 -5.36 -2.22
C VAL A 108 -3.26 -5.40 -1.17
N ILE A 109 -2.04 -5.61 -1.61
CA ILE A 109 -0.85 -5.67 -0.76
C ILE A 109 0.13 -4.59 -1.19
N PHE A 110 0.37 -3.60 -0.35
CA PHE A 110 1.40 -2.60 -0.56
C PHE A 110 2.72 -3.08 0.02
N LEU A 111 3.71 -3.22 -0.83
CA LEU A 111 5.08 -3.47 -0.41
C LEU A 111 5.80 -2.13 -0.25
N SER A 112 5.81 -1.62 0.98
CA SER A 112 6.40 -0.34 1.33
C SER A 112 7.75 -0.53 2.00
N GLY A 113 8.72 0.26 1.58
CA GLY A 113 10.04 0.25 2.18
C GLY A 113 11.18 0.37 1.17
N PRO A 114 12.42 0.36 1.65
CA PRO A 114 13.58 0.52 0.79
C PRO A 114 13.64 -0.56 -0.30
N VAL A 115 13.94 -0.16 -1.52
CA VAL A 115 13.95 -1.04 -2.70
C VAL A 115 14.83 -2.29 -2.51
N HIS A 116 15.95 -2.16 -1.80
CA HIS A 116 16.84 -3.30 -1.53
C HIS A 116 16.18 -4.38 -0.64
N LYS A 117 15.15 -4.03 0.13
CA LYS A 117 14.39 -4.98 0.95
C LYS A 117 13.23 -5.63 0.18
N GLN A 118 12.81 -5.06 -0.93
CA GLN A 118 11.68 -5.57 -1.73
C GLN A 118 11.96 -6.98 -2.25
N ARG A 119 13.20 -7.29 -2.62
CA ARG A 119 13.62 -8.64 -3.02
C ARG A 119 13.37 -9.67 -1.93
N THR A 120 13.79 -9.37 -0.70
CA THR A 120 13.60 -10.27 0.44
C THR A 120 12.12 -10.48 0.72
N TYR A 121 11.33 -9.40 0.66
CA TYR A 121 9.88 -9.51 0.82
C TYR A 121 9.25 -10.35 -0.29
N ALA A 122 9.65 -10.15 -1.55
CA ALA A 122 9.13 -10.94 -2.66
C ALA A 122 9.37 -12.43 -2.47
N MET A 123 10.58 -12.81 -2.07
CA MET A 123 10.91 -14.22 -1.82
C MET A 123 10.07 -14.83 -0.68
N VAL A 124 9.91 -14.09 0.42
CA VAL A 124 9.12 -14.58 1.57
C VAL A 124 7.62 -14.59 1.27
N LEU A 125 7.14 -13.64 0.46
CA LEU A 125 5.72 -13.56 0.07
C LEU A 125 5.28 -14.71 -0.86
N ALA A 126 6.21 -15.31 -1.61
CA ALA A 126 5.87 -16.30 -2.63
C ALA A 126 5.00 -17.44 -2.09
N ASP A 127 5.23 -17.87 -0.85
CA ASP A 127 4.49 -18.96 -0.19
C ASP A 127 3.15 -18.53 0.43
N HIS A 128 2.88 -17.21 0.44
CA HIS A 128 1.73 -16.66 1.17
C HIS A 128 0.71 -15.94 0.27
N LEU A 129 1.06 -15.73 -1.00
CA LEU A 129 0.17 -15.06 -1.96
C LEU A 129 -0.86 -16.02 -2.53
N SER A 130 -2.03 -15.49 -2.81
CA SER A 130 -3.13 -16.20 -3.44
C SER A 130 -3.52 -15.55 -4.78
N ASP A 131 -4.10 -16.32 -5.65
CA ASP A 131 -4.60 -15.82 -6.93
C ASP A 131 -5.61 -14.69 -6.74
N GLY A 132 -5.49 -13.67 -7.58
CA GLY A 132 -6.37 -12.50 -7.55
C GLY A 132 -5.91 -11.36 -6.65
N GLN A 133 -4.89 -11.57 -5.81
CA GLN A 133 -4.30 -10.48 -5.02
C GLN A 133 -3.49 -9.52 -5.90
N VAL A 134 -3.59 -8.24 -5.60
CA VAL A 134 -2.86 -7.17 -6.29
C VAL A 134 -1.67 -6.74 -5.44
N LEU A 135 -0.46 -6.87 -5.98
CA LEU A 135 0.75 -6.40 -5.30
C LEU A 135 1.20 -5.04 -5.86
N VAL A 136 1.29 -4.04 -4.99
CA VAL A 136 1.70 -2.67 -5.29
C VAL A 136 3.05 -2.36 -4.66
N LEU A 137 4.03 -1.96 -5.47
CA LEU A 137 5.35 -1.53 -4.98
C LEU A 137 5.34 -0.04 -4.67
N ALA A 138 5.61 0.32 -3.44
CA ALA A 138 5.65 1.69 -2.94
C ALA A 138 6.92 1.97 -2.10
N PRO A 139 7.98 2.59 -2.67
CA PRO A 139 8.07 3.11 -4.04
C PRO A 139 8.33 2.03 -5.10
N GLY A 140 7.77 2.21 -6.28
CA GLY A 140 8.18 1.48 -7.47
C GLY A 140 9.41 2.13 -8.12
N ARG A 141 10.38 1.32 -8.57
CA ARG A 141 11.52 1.79 -9.35
C ARG A 141 11.58 1.07 -10.70
N SER A 142 12.42 1.59 -11.61
CA SER A 142 12.64 1.00 -12.94
C SER A 142 12.83 -0.52 -12.85
N LEU A 143 12.00 -1.26 -13.57
CA LEU A 143 11.97 -2.74 -13.57
C LEU A 143 11.67 -3.41 -12.22
N GLY A 144 11.36 -2.67 -11.16
CA GLY A 144 11.10 -3.24 -9.84
C GLY A 144 9.94 -4.23 -9.83
N ALA A 145 8.87 -3.94 -10.56
CA ALA A 145 7.74 -4.87 -10.69
C ALA A 145 8.15 -6.18 -11.41
N LEU A 146 8.96 -6.08 -12.46
CA LEU A 146 9.47 -7.25 -13.18
C LEU A 146 10.40 -8.08 -12.30
N GLU A 147 11.29 -7.43 -11.56
CA GLU A 147 12.18 -8.08 -10.61
C GLU A 147 11.38 -8.77 -9.50
N THR A 148 10.39 -8.12 -8.94
CA THR A 148 9.50 -8.70 -7.91
C THR A 148 8.77 -9.91 -8.46
N ALA A 149 8.17 -9.83 -9.64
CA ALA A 149 7.49 -10.95 -10.29
C ALA A 149 8.44 -12.14 -10.54
N TRP A 150 9.68 -11.86 -10.92
CA TRP A 150 10.73 -12.88 -11.06
C TRP A 150 10.99 -13.61 -9.73
N PHE A 151 11.17 -12.87 -8.62
CA PHE A 151 11.45 -13.47 -7.31
C PHE A 151 10.25 -14.24 -6.76
N LEU A 152 9.04 -13.75 -6.96
CA LEU A 152 7.82 -14.49 -6.62
C LEU A 152 7.75 -15.82 -7.37
N ARG A 153 8.02 -15.81 -8.66
CA ARG A 153 8.01 -17.02 -9.48
C ARG A 153 9.09 -18.03 -9.07
N ILE A 154 10.31 -17.57 -8.75
CA ILE A 154 11.38 -18.44 -8.24
C ILE A 154 10.99 -19.02 -6.88
N GLY A 155 10.31 -18.27 -6.03
CA GLY A 155 9.81 -18.70 -4.73
C GLY A 155 8.62 -19.65 -4.80
N GLY A 156 8.09 -19.96 -6.01
CA GLY A 156 7.02 -20.95 -6.16
C GLY A 156 5.60 -20.39 -6.32
N CYS A 157 5.48 -19.07 -6.35
CA CYS A 157 4.18 -18.42 -6.59
C CYS A 157 3.70 -18.61 -8.03
#